data_38faab66b6b18d554660c3881f068d80
#
_entry.id   38faab66b6b18d554660c3881f068d80
#
_cell.length_a   1.000
_cell.length_b   1.000
_cell.length_c   1.000
_cell.angle_alpha   90.00
_cell.angle_beta   90.00
_cell.angle_gamma   90.00
#
_symmetry.space_group_name_H-M   'P 1'
#
loop_
_entity.id
_entity.type
_entity.pdbx_description
1 polymer ?
#
loop_
_entity_poly.entity_id
_entity_poly.type
_entity_poly.pdbx_seq_one_letter_code
_entity_poly.pdbx_strand_id
1 'polypeptide(L)'
;MKKKIVSALMVAAMVVTAFAGCGSDKGGTSTQGGDKTSKSSGKVYMLNFKPETDEAWQNLAETYTDQTGVEVNVLTAADGQYNTTLQSEMAKSDAPTIFNVGNSSAAQTWNDYTYDLKDSELYKHLTDKSLVINYDDKVAAIANCYECYGLIYNKTILEGYCGMDGAVVSSVDEINNFDTLKKVADDINSRIDDINKELGTDLTEAFASAGLDDGSSWRFSGHLANMPLYYEFKDDGCDLTAGEES
;
A
#
# COMPACT_ATOMS: atom_id res chain seq x y z
N MET A 1 -44.65 24.68 -25.04
CA MET A 1 -44.13 25.91 -24.44
C MET A 1 -44.23 25.99 -22.92
N LYS A 2 -44.48 24.90 -22.20
CA LYS A 2 -44.58 24.88 -20.71
C LYS A 2 -43.41 24.24 -19.96
N LYS A 3 -42.36 23.78 -20.67
CA LYS A 3 -41.16 23.15 -20.08
C LYS A 3 -39.91 24.05 -20.02
N LYS A 4 -39.96 25.26 -20.58
CA LYS A 4 -38.82 26.21 -20.59
C LYS A 4 -38.88 27.29 -19.51
N ILE A 5 -39.97 27.38 -18.75
CA ILE A 5 -40.18 28.41 -17.72
C ILE A 5 -39.76 27.90 -16.32
N VAL A 6 -39.66 26.59 -16.09
CA VAL A 6 -39.27 26.02 -14.80
C VAL A 6 -37.75 26.04 -14.58
N SER A 7 -36.96 26.03 -15.65
CA SER A 7 -35.47 26.07 -15.54
C SER A 7 -34.91 27.48 -15.27
N ALA A 8 -35.66 28.52 -15.51
CA ALA A 8 -35.20 29.89 -15.28
C ALA A 8 -35.43 30.41 -13.86
N LEU A 9 -36.27 29.73 -13.07
CA LEU A 9 -36.58 30.11 -11.68
C LEU A 9 -35.67 29.46 -10.64
N MET A 10 -34.86 28.45 -10.99
CA MET A 10 -33.89 27.81 -10.08
C MET A 10 -32.50 28.47 -10.06
N VAL A 11 -32.20 29.35 -11.04
CA VAL A 11 -30.90 30.04 -11.08
C VAL A 11 -30.91 31.37 -10.32
N ALA A 12 -32.09 31.90 -9.97
CA ALA A 12 -32.22 33.21 -9.31
C ALA A 12 -32.19 33.15 -7.77
N ALA A 13 -32.10 31.96 -7.15
CA ALA A 13 -32.15 31.80 -5.69
C ALA A 13 -30.78 31.63 -5.02
N MET A 14 -29.65 31.68 -5.75
CA MET A 14 -28.30 31.41 -5.19
C MET A 14 -27.38 32.66 -5.14
N VAL A 15 -27.87 33.88 -5.22
CA VAL A 15 -27.00 35.07 -5.26
C VAL A 15 -27.24 36.08 -4.13
N VAL A 16 -27.90 35.69 -3.03
CA VAL A 16 -28.10 36.62 -1.90
C VAL A 16 -27.70 36.04 -0.57
N THR A 17 -26.42 35.60 -0.40
CA THR A 17 -25.84 35.46 0.95
C THR A 17 -24.31 35.60 0.93
N ALA A 18 -23.83 36.76 0.52
CA ALA A 18 -22.45 37.11 0.73
C ALA A 18 -22.29 38.62 0.93
N PHE A 19 -22.72 39.16 2.08
CA PHE A 19 -22.23 40.45 2.61
C PHE A 19 -22.89 40.73 3.95
N ALA A 20 -22.25 40.32 5.03
CA ALA A 20 -22.36 41.03 6.31
C ALA A 20 -21.33 40.46 7.30
N GLY A 21 -20.41 41.32 7.72
CA GLY A 21 -19.65 41.04 8.95
C GLY A 21 -18.23 41.55 8.99
N CYS A 22 -17.99 42.83 8.67
CA CYS A 22 -16.86 43.56 9.21
C CYS A 22 -17.31 44.22 10.50
N GLY A 23 -16.62 43.97 11.62
CA GLY A 23 -16.84 44.63 12.88
C GLY A 23 -15.56 44.62 13.70
N SER A 24 -14.81 45.73 13.63
CA SER A 24 -13.72 46.08 14.54
C SER A 24 -14.27 46.27 15.96
N ASP A 25 -13.54 45.83 17.00
CA ASP A 25 -13.29 46.75 18.10
C ASP A 25 -12.06 46.38 18.94
N LYS A 26 -11.50 47.43 19.51
CA LYS A 26 -10.24 47.57 20.22
C LYS A 26 -10.34 47.18 21.71
N GLY A 27 -9.20 46.76 22.24
CA GLY A 27 -8.73 47.30 23.53
C GLY A 27 -8.62 46.34 24.67
N GLY A 28 -7.44 46.21 25.24
CA GLY A 28 -7.26 45.98 26.66
C GLY A 28 -6.23 44.97 27.09
N THR A 29 -4.95 45.34 27.09
CA THR A 29 -3.91 45.25 28.14
C THR A 29 -3.73 43.94 28.96
N SER A 30 -2.56 43.33 28.73
CA SER A 30 -1.55 42.76 29.67
C SER A 30 -2.01 41.73 30.73
N THR A 31 -1.39 40.54 30.73
CA THR A 31 -0.20 40.19 31.50
C THR A 31 0.16 38.71 31.37
N GLN A 32 1.46 38.48 31.13
CA GLN A 32 2.31 37.45 31.75
C GLN A 32 2.22 35.99 31.27
N GLY A 33 3.27 35.59 30.56
CA GLY A 33 4.12 34.47 30.89
C GLY A 33 3.47 33.09 30.86
N GLY A 34 3.44 32.51 29.70
CA GLY A 34 3.35 31.08 29.48
C GLY A 34 4.03 30.83 28.16
N ASP A 35 5.00 29.98 28.19
CA ASP A 35 5.72 29.46 27.03
C ASP A 35 4.68 28.94 25.99
N LYS A 36 4.34 29.81 25.03
CA LYS A 36 3.51 29.42 23.91
C LYS A 36 4.44 28.76 22.92
N THR A 37 4.64 27.45 23.04
CA THR A 37 4.94 26.65 21.87
C THR A 37 3.99 27.10 20.76
N SER A 38 4.53 27.71 19.72
CA SER A 38 3.79 28.14 18.56
C SER A 38 3.10 26.90 17.99
N LYS A 39 1.80 26.78 18.20
CA LYS A 39 1.02 25.73 17.54
C LYS A 39 1.24 25.87 16.05
N SER A 40 1.82 24.87 15.43
CA SER A 40 1.89 24.78 13.98
C SER A 40 0.47 24.92 13.43
N SER A 41 0.28 25.82 12.47
CA SER A 41 -1.03 26.01 11.80
C SER A 41 -1.22 25.05 10.63
N GLY A 42 -0.33 24.08 10.45
CA GLY A 42 -0.42 23.08 9.40
C GLY A 42 -1.33 21.91 9.78
N LYS A 43 -1.78 21.21 8.77
CA LYS A 43 -2.45 19.91 8.93
C LYS A 43 -1.82 18.89 7.99
N VAL A 44 -1.95 17.62 8.34
CA VAL A 44 -1.53 16.50 7.51
C VAL A 44 -2.78 15.73 7.12
N TYR A 45 -2.91 15.44 5.82
CA TYR A 45 -3.92 14.54 5.31
C TYR A 45 -3.25 13.37 4.58
N MET A 46 -3.41 12.17 5.11
CA MET A 46 -2.84 10.95 4.56
C MET A 46 -3.94 10.09 3.93
N LEU A 47 -3.73 9.68 2.68
CA LEU A 47 -4.52 8.63 2.05
C LEU A 47 -3.79 7.29 2.18
N ASN A 48 -4.32 6.41 3.03
CA ASN A 48 -3.75 5.09 3.30
C ASN A 48 -4.23 4.06 2.25
N PHE A 49 -3.28 3.28 1.74
CA PHE A 49 -3.50 2.21 0.76
C PHE A 49 -3.91 0.88 1.42
N LYS A 50 -3.52 0.64 2.69
CA LYS A 50 -3.63 -0.66 3.36
C LYS A 50 -4.79 -0.68 4.37
N PRO A 51 -5.98 -1.24 4.04
CA PRO A 51 -7.11 -1.29 4.97
C PRO A 51 -6.78 -1.99 6.29
N GLU A 52 -5.95 -3.03 6.25
CA GLU A 52 -5.53 -3.79 7.42
C GLU A 52 -4.70 -2.98 8.44
N THR A 53 -4.19 -1.82 8.04
CA THR A 53 -3.41 -0.93 8.92
C THR A 53 -4.18 0.29 9.39
N ASP A 54 -5.47 0.40 9.06
CA ASP A 54 -6.28 1.59 9.36
C ASP A 54 -6.23 1.98 10.83
N GLU A 55 -6.54 1.06 11.73
CA GLU A 55 -6.54 1.31 13.18
C GLU A 55 -5.17 1.82 13.68
N ALA A 56 -4.08 1.24 13.18
CA ALA A 56 -2.73 1.66 13.57
C ALA A 56 -2.43 3.10 13.11
N TRP A 57 -2.85 3.48 11.90
CA TRP A 57 -2.67 4.82 11.39
C TRP A 57 -3.56 5.84 12.11
N GLN A 58 -4.82 5.50 12.46
CA GLN A 58 -5.69 6.37 13.24
C GLN A 58 -5.10 6.65 14.62
N ASN A 59 -4.62 5.62 15.32
CA ASN A 59 -3.98 5.75 16.63
C ASN A 59 -2.68 6.59 16.56
N LEU A 60 -1.89 6.43 15.51
CA LEU A 60 -0.69 7.23 15.30
C LEU A 60 -1.03 8.70 15.04
N ALA A 61 -2.05 8.96 14.22
CA ALA A 61 -2.54 10.30 13.90
C ALA A 61 -3.01 11.04 15.15
N GLU A 62 -3.81 10.39 16.00
CA GLU A 62 -4.26 10.93 17.28
C GLU A 62 -3.07 11.24 18.20
N THR A 63 -2.16 10.28 18.38
CA THR A 63 -0.95 10.44 19.19
C THR A 63 -0.10 11.64 18.73
N TYR A 64 0.13 11.76 17.42
CA TYR A 64 0.92 12.86 16.87
C TYR A 64 0.21 14.21 17.05
N THR A 65 -1.09 14.25 16.82
CA THR A 65 -1.90 15.46 17.03
C THR A 65 -1.85 15.91 18.48
N ASP A 66 -1.97 15.00 19.44
CA ASP A 66 -1.90 15.28 20.86
C ASP A 66 -0.53 15.83 21.30
N GLN A 67 0.54 15.25 20.75
CA GLN A 67 1.90 15.64 21.10
C GLN A 67 2.34 16.97 20.47
N THR A 68 1.88 17.25 19.26
CA THR A 68 2.41 18.38 18.46
C THR A 68 1.40 19.50 18.27
N GLY A 69 0.12 19.22 18.40
CA GLY A 69 -0.97 20.13 18.05
C GLY A 69 -1.18 20.28 16.53
N VAL A 70 -0.50 19.47 15.72
CA VAL A 70 -0.72 19.39 14.26
C VAL A 70 -1.85 18.39 14.01
N GLU A 71 -2.92 18.85 13.38
CA GLU A 71 -4.03 17.97 12.99
C GLU A 71 -3.57 16.95 11.94
N VAL A 72 -3.83 15.68 12.18
CA VAL A 72 -3.55 14.59 11.23
C VAL A 72 -4.84 13.84 10.94
N ASN A 73 -5.24 13.85 9.67
CA ASN A 73 -6.38 13.09 9.17
C ASN A 73 -5.88 11.91 8.32
N VAL A 74 -6.39 10.73 8.57
CA VAL A 74 -6.12 9.54 7.76
C VAL A 74 -7.42 9.06 7.13
N LEU A 75 -7.44 8.99 5.81
CA LEU A 75 -8.48 8.31 5.04
C LEU A 75 -7.91 7.01 4.50
N THR A 76 -8.55 5.89 4.80
CA THR A 76 -8.17 4.59 4.24
C THR A 76 -9.08 4.25 3.07
N ALA A 77 -8.47 3.99 1.91
CA ALA A 77 -9.21 3.55 0.74
C ALA A 77 -9.74 2.13 0.94
N ALA A 78 -10.93 1.84 0.40
CA ALA A 78 -11.45 0.49 0.37
C ALA A 78 -10.54 -0.42 -0.48
N ASP A 79 -10.57 -1.72 -0.19
CA ASP A 79 -9.77 -2.71 -0.92
C ASP A 79 -10.02 -2.63 -2.43
N GLY A 80 -8.95 -2.65 -3.21
CA GLY A 80 -8.99 -2.51 -4.66
C GLY A 80 -9.40 -1.13 -5.20
N GLN A 81 -9.73 -0.14 -4.34
CA GLN A 81 -10.25 1.16 -4.76
C GLN A 81 -9.26 2.32 -4.62
N TYR A 82 -8.02 2.04 -4.25
CA TYR A 82 -7.06 3.09 -3.92
C TYR A 82 -6.86 4.12 -5.04
N ASN A 83 -6.59 3.67 -6.26
CA ASN A 83 -6.32 4.59 -7.38
C ASN A 83 -7.52 5.49 -7.71
N THR A 84 -8.74 4.92 -7.69
CA THR A 84 -9.98 5.69 -7.90
C THR A 84 -10.19 6.71 -6.79
N THR A 85 -9.94 6.30 -5.55
CA THR A 85 -10.03 7.17 -4.38
C THR A 85 -8.99 8.29 -4.47
N LEU A 86 -7.72 7.96 -4.78
CA LEU A 86 -6.66 8.96 -4.93
C LEU A 86 -7.00 10.01 -5.98
N GLN A 87 -7.45 9.60 -7.16
CA GLN A 87 -7.88 10.54 -8.20
C GLN A 87 -8.99 11.48 -7.72
N SER A 88 -9.97 10.94 -7.01
CA SER A 88 -11.07 11.72 -6.45
C SER A 88 -10.61 12.69 -5.37
N GLU A 89 -9.74 12.25 -4.47
CA GLU A 89 -9.23 13.08 -3.37
C GLU A 89 -8.27 14.17 -3.87
N MET A 90 -7.40 13.87 -4.83
CA MET A 90 -6.49 14.85 -5.42
C MET A 90 -7.20 15.96 -6.22
N ALA A 91 -8.43 15.73 -6.67
CA ALA A 91 -9.24 16.74 -7.34
C ALA A 91 -9.91 17.74 -6.38
N LYS A 92 -9.85 17.50 -5.07
CA LYS A 92 -10.45 18.39 -4.06
C LYS A 92 -9.53 19.57 -3.73
N SER A 93 -10.10 20.63 -3.20
CA SER A 93 -9.33 21.76 -2.66
C SER A 93 -8.52 21.39 -1.42
N ASP A 94 -8.90 20.34 -0.73
CA ASP A 94 -8.25 19.75 0.44
C ASP A 94 -7.74 18.38 0.07
N ALA A 95 -6.71 18.32 -0.76
CA ALA A 95 -6.12 17.11 -1.27
C ALA A 95 -5.18 16.45 -0.24
N PRO A 96 -4.94 15.14 -0.32
CA PRO A 96 -3.94 14.47 0.50
C PRO A 96 -2.55 15.11 0.36
N THR A 97 -1.90 15.32 1.50
CA THR A 97 -0.49 15.78 1.58
C THR A 97 0.48 14.61 1.65
N ILE A 98 -0.02 13.42 2.02
CA ILE A 98 0.72 12.16 1.99
C ILE A 98 -0.15 11.12 1.28
N PHE A 99 0.41 10.48 0.28
CA PHE A 99 -0.27 9.42 -0.48
C PHE A 99 0.74 8.37 -0.96
N ASN A 100 0.25 7.19 -1.27
CA ASN A 100 1.09 6.08 -1.73
C ASN A 100 1.20 6.07 -3.27
N VAL A 101 2.40 5.81 -3.76
CA VAL A 101 2.66 5.42 -5.15
C VAL A 101 3.34 4.05 -5.13
N GLY A 102 2.81 3.10 -5.90
CA GLY A 102 3.23 1.69 -5.79
C GLY A 102 4.34 1.29 -6.77
N ASN A 103 4.64 2.13 -7.78
CA ASN A 103 5.62 1.82 -8.82
C ASN A 103 6.02 3.08 -9.60
N SER A 104 6.98 2.94 -10.52
CA SER A 104 7.49 4.04 -11.34
C SER A 104 6.41 4.68 -12.24
N SER A 105 5.48 3.90 -12.79
CA SER A 105 4.37 4.43 -13.59
C SER A 105 3.42 5.30 -12.77
N ALA A 106 3.14 4.90 -11.52
CA ALA A 106 2.36 5.74 -10.61
C ALA A 106 3.13 7.01 -10.22
N ALA A 107 4.46 6.92 -9.99
CA ALA A 107 5.29 8.10 -9.74
C ALA A 107 5.30 9.05 -10.93
N GLN A 108 5.36 8.55 -12.16
CA GLN A 108 5.19 9.34 -13.38
C GLN A 108 3.85 10.05 -13.43
N THR A 109 2.76 9.33 -13.19
CA THR A 109 1.39 9.87 -13.22
C THR A 109 1.22 11.02 -12.22
N TRP A 110 1.82 10.92 -11.04
CA TRP A 110 1.69 11.87 -9.95
C TRP A 110 2.90 12.80 -9.79
N ASN A 111 3.80 12.86 -10.79
CA ASN A 111 5.06 13.59 -10.69
C ASN A 111 4.88 15.05 -10.26
N ASP A 112 3.91 15.75 -10.82
CA ASP A 112 3.64 17.17 -10.52
C ASP A 112 3.16 17.39 -9.07
N TYR A 113 2.71 16.34 -8.39
CA TYR A 113 2.20 16.38 -7.02
C TYR A 113 3.19 15.82 -6.00
N THR A 114 4.31 15.21 -6.44
CA THR A 114 5.31 14.64 -5.55
C THR A 114 6.42 15.65 -5.25
N TYR A 115 6.81 15.72 -3.98
CA TYR A 115 7.97 16.49 -3.53
C TYR A 115 9.24 15.66 -3.68
N ASP A 116 10.39 16.29 -3.94
CA ASP A 116 11.68 15.60 -3.91
C ASP A 116 12.07 15.29 -2.46
N LEU A 117 12.07 14.02 -2.11
CA LEU A 117 12.35 13.53 -0.76
C LEU A 117 13.86 13.33 -0.48
N LYS A 118 14.74 13.63 -1.44
CA LYS A 118 16.18 13.39 -1.37
C LYS A 118 16.85 14.01 -0.14
N ASP A 119 16.39 15.19 0.26
CA ASP A 119 16.91 15.92 1.41
C ASP A 119 16.09 15.72 2.69
N SER A 120 15.04 14.89 2.65
CA SER A 120 14.18 14.62 3.80
C SER A 120 14.92 13.83 4.89
N GLU A 121 14.51 14.02 6.15
CA GLU A 121 15.04 13.23 7.26
C GLU A 121 14.72 11.75 7.09
N LEU A 122 13.54 11.39 6.53
CA LEU A 122 13.22 10.00 6.23
C LEU A 122 14.23 9.36 5.27
N TYR A 123 14.57 10.06 4.18
CA TYR A 123 15.56 9.55 3.23
C TYR A 123 16.95 9.39 3.87
N LYS A 124 17.38 10.31 4.72
CA LYS A 124 18.67 10.23 5.42
C LYS A 124 18.75 9.01 6.33
N HIS A 125 17.64 8.64 6.97
CA HIS A 125 17.55 7.50 7.88
C HIS A 125 17.34 6.14 7.20
N LEU A 126 17.11 6.08 5.88
CA LEU A 126 17.03 4.81 5.17
C LEU A 126 18.36 4.05 5.28
N THR A 127 18.28 2.81 5.76
CA THR A 127 19.42 1.89 5.80
C THR A 127 19.76 1.32 4.43
N ASP A 128 18.74 1.18 3.58
CA ASP A 128 18.86 0.75 2.19
C ASP A 128 18.27 1.82 1.27
N LYS A 129 19.12 2.47 0.49
CA LYS A 129 18.74 3.54 -0.45
C LYS A 129 18.02 3.02 -1.72
N SER A 130 17.94 1.71 -1.91
CA SER A 130 17.13 1.11 -2.97
C SER A 130 15.63 1.10 -2.66
N LEU A 131 15.25 1.36 -1.39
CA LEU A 131 13.85 1.41 -0.93
C LEU A 131 13.17 2.74 -1.28
N VAL A 132 13.35 3.21 -2.50
CA VAL A 132 12.75 4.44 -3.02
C VAL A 132 12.24 4.22 -4.45
N ILE A 133 11.34 5.09 -4.87
CA ILE A 133 10.99 5.24 -6.28
C ILE A 133 11.58 6.56 -6.76
N ASN A 134 12.48 6.47 -7.74
CA ASN A 134 13.02 7.63 -8.41
C ASN A 134 12.21 7.93 -9.68
N TYR A 135 11.99 9.19 -9.96
CA TYR A 135 11.44 9.67 -11.23
C TYR A 135 11.94 11.09 -11.49
N ASP A 136 12.39 11.41 -12.71
CA ASP A 136 12.94 12.71 -13.12
C ASP A 136 13.96 13.25 -12.11
N ASP A 137 15.05 12.73 -11.88
CA ASP A 137 16.11 13.21 -10.97
C ASP A 137 15.70 13.45 -9.50
N LYS A 138 14.46 13.10 -9.10
CA LYS A 138 13.99 13.22 -7.73
C LYS A 138 13.66 11.88 -7.09
N VAL A 139 13.77 11.82 -5.77
CA VAL A 139 13.21 10.74 -4.95
C VAL A 139 11.72 11.03 -4.77
N ALA A 140 10.90 10.45 -5.65
CA ALA A 140 9.45 10.70 -5.68
C ALA A 140 8.70 10.01 -4.55
N ALA A 141 9.20 8.86 -4.07
CA ALA A 141 8.61 8.13 -2.96
C ALA A 141 9.65 7.35 -2.16
N ILE A 142 9.32 7.11 -0.89
CA ILE A 142 10.08 6.26 0.04
C ILE A 142 9.16 5.12 0.47
N ALA A 143 9.69 3.89 0.48
CA ALA A 143 8.94 2.74 0.96
C ALA A 143 8.55 2.91 2.44
N ASN A 144 7.26 2.77 2.75
CA ASN A 144 6.77 2.72 4.12
C ASN A 144 6.71 1.29 4.66
N CYS A 145 6.66 0.30 3.77
CA CYS A 145 6.78 -1.12 4.05
C CYS A 145 7.25 -1.85 2.80
N TYR A 146 7.73 -3.07 2.97
CA TYR A 146 7.94 -4.00 1.87
C TYR A 146 7.41 -5.38 2.24
N GLU A 147 7.02 -6.12 1.24
CA GLU A 147 6.47 -7.46 1.38
C GLU A 147 7.40 -8.46 0.71
N CYS A 148 7.60 -9.59 1.38
CA CYS A 148 8.41 -10.66 0.83
C CYS A 148 7.51 -11.73 0.22
N TYR A 149 7.91 -12.25 -0.93
CA TYR A 149 7.27 -13.41 -1.55
C TYR A 149 8.07 -14.66 -1.22
N GLY A 150 7.36 -15.74 -1.00
CA GLY A 150 7.96 -17.02 -0.69
C GLY A 150 6.91 -18.10 -0.52
N LEU A 151 7.35 -19.32 -0.31
CA LEU A 151 6.49 -20.43 0.05
C LEU A 151 6.29 -20.41 1.57
N ILE A 152 5.05 -20.20 2.00
CA ILE A 152 4.66 -20.33 3.40
C ILE A 152 4.27 -21.80 3.60
N TYR A 153 4.86 -22.46 4.58
CA TYR A 153 4.56 -23.84 4.87
C TYR A 153 4.14 -24.04 6.32
N ASN A 154 3.30 -25.04 6.54
CA ASN A 154 3.00 -25.50 7.90
C ASN A 154 4.19 -26.32 8.40
N LYS A 155 4.97 -25.73 9.31
CA LYS A 155 6.20 -26.32 9.82
C LYS A 155 5.96 -27.69 10.46
N THR A 156 4.94 -27.81 11.31
CA THR A 156 4.64 -29.05 12.03
C THR A 156 4.31 -30.19 11.07
N ILE A 157 3.51 -29.91 10.04
CA ILE A 157 3.11 -30.93 9.07
C ILE A 157 4.29 -31.33 8.20
N LEU A 158 5.04 -30.36 7.67
CA LEU A 158 6.15 -30.67 6.76
C LEU A 158 7.32 -31.34 7.46
N GLU A 159 7.66 -30.96 8.69
CA GLU A 159 8.65 -31.65 9.51
C GLU A 159 8.17 -33.07 9.89
N GLY A 160 6.87 -33.22 10.21
CA GLY A 160 6.27 -34.54 10.45
C GLY A 160 6.40 -35.44 9.22
N TYR A 161 6.06 -34.94 8.04
CA TYR A 161 6.25 -35.65 6.76
C TYR A 161 7.70 -36.08 6.56
N CYS A 162 8.68 -35.18 6.77
CA CYS A 162 10.10 -35.50 6.64
C CYS A 162 10.56 -36.63 7.57
N GLY A 163 9.87 -36.83 8.69
CA GLY A 163 10.15 -37.92 9.64
C GLY A 163 9.52 -39.28 9.29
N MET A 164 8.64 -39.33 8.26
CA MET A 164 7.95 -40.56 7.89
C MET A 164 8.81 -41.48 7.02
N ASP A 165 8.58 -42.78 7.17
CA ASP A 165 9.22 -43.77 6.30
C ASP A 165 8.85 -43.54 4.83
N GLY A 166 9.86 -43.50 3.97
CA GLY A 166 9.73 -43.31 2.54
C GLY A 166 9.44 -41.87 2.10
N ALA A 167 9.58 -40.86 2.99
CA ALA A 167 9.56 -39.47 2.59
C ALA A 167 10.66 -39.15 1.56
N VAL A 168 10.39 -38.25 0.63
CA VAL A 168 11.33 -37.85 -0.42
C VAL A 168 12.57 -37.15 0.14
N VAL A 169 12.39 -36.43 1.25
CA VAL A 169 13.44 -35.70 1.96
C VAL A 169 13.36 -35.97 3.44
N SER A 170 14.47 -35.88 4.13
CA SER A 170 14.57 -36.09 5.58
C SER A 170 14.54 -34.77 6.38
N SER A 171 14.64 -33.64 5.71
CA SER A 171 14.61 -32.30 6.29
C SER A 171 13.97 -31.30 5.32
N VAL A 172 13.30 -30.30 5.86
CA VAL A 172 12.72 -29.19 5.09
C VAL A 172 13.80 -28.42 4.33
N ASP A 173 15.01 -28.31 4.86
CA ASP A 173 16.14 -27.61 4.24
C ASP A 173 16.60 -28.24 2.92
N GLU A 174 16.27 -29.50 2.68
CA GLU A 174 16.55 -30.18 1.42
C GLU A 174 15.62 -29.73 0.28
N ILE A 175 14.51 -29.06 0.61
CA ILE A 175 13.57 -28.50 -0.36
C ILE A 175 14.08 -27.12 -0.82
N ASN A 176 15.17 -27.11 -1.57
CA ASN A 176 15.87 -25.90 -1.96
C ASN A 176 15.87 -25.63 -3.49
N ASN A 177 15.11 -26.39 -4.24
CA ASN A 177 14.93 -26.24 -5.68
C ASN A 177 13.55 -26.76 -6.12
N PHE A 178 13.14 -26.36 -7.33
CA PHE A 178 11.82 -26.70 -7.86
C PHE A 178 11.60 -28.20 -8.03
N ASP A 179 12.60 -28.95 -8.48
CA ASP A 179 12.45 -30.40 -8.72
C ASP A 179 12.22 -31.17 -7.42
N THR A 180 12.92 -30.80 -6.35
CA THR A 180 12.71 -31.37 -5.03
C THR A 180 11.35 -30.98 -4.47
N LEU A 181 10.97 -29.70 -4.57
CA LEU A 181 9.67 -29.22 -4.14
C LEU A 181 8.55 -29.98 -4.84
N LYS A 182 8.64 -30.14 -6.19
CA LYS A 182 7.64 -30.87 -6.95
C LYS A 182 7.54 -32.34 -6.53
N LYS A 183 8.66 -33.01 -6.34
CA LYS A 183 8.69 -34.41 -5.89
C LYS A 183 8.04 -34.56 -4.51
N VAL A 184 8.33 -33.67 -3.58
CA VAL A 184 7.71 -33.67 -2.25
C VAL A 184 6.20 -33.47 -2.34
N ALA A 185 5.75 -32.51 -3.16
CA ALA A 185 4.33 -32.25 -3.36
C ALA A 185 3.60 -33.45 -4.01
N ASP A 186 4.20 -34.03 -5.04
CA ASP A 186 3.66 -35.22 -5.71
C ASP A 186 3.58 -36.43 -4.73
N ASP A 187 4.60 -36.63 -3.89
CA ASP A 187 4.61 -37.70 -2.88
C ASP A 187 3.55 -37.47 -1.81
N ILE A 188 3.44 -36.25 -1.28
CA ILE A 188 2.40 -35.90 -0.30
C ILE A 188 1.02 -36.18 -0.88
N ASN A 189 0.73 -35.72 -2.11
CA ASN A 189 -0.55 -35.96 -2.75
C ASN A 189 -0.84 -37.45 -2.96
N SER A 190 0.17 -38.23 -3.34
CA SER A 190 0.02 -39.67 -3.58
C SER A 190 -0.22 -40.48 -2.31
N ARG A 191 0.22 -39.98 -1.15
CA ARG A 191 0.18 -40.64 0.16
C ARG A 191 -0.68 -39.90 1.18
N ILE A 192 -1.57 -39.03 0.73
CA ILE A 192 -2.29 -38.07 1.59
C ILE A 192 -3.07 -38.75 2.72
N ASP A 193 -3.70 -39.92 2.45
CA ASP A 193 -4.44 -40.68 3.46
C ASP A 193 -3.52 -41.25 4.55
N ASP A 194 -2.36 -41.75 4.16
CA ASP A 194 -1.37 -42.29 5.11
C ASP A 194 -0.77 -41.16 5.96
N ILE A 195 -0.47 -40.02 5.35
CA ILE A 195 0.05 -38.82 6.04
C ILE A 195 -0.98 -38.30 7.03
N ASN A 196 -2.23 -38.16 6.61
CA ASN A 196 -3.33 -37.72 7.48
C ASN A 196 -3.48 -38.66 8.69
N LYS A 197 -3.41 -39.95 8.47
CA LYS A 197 -3.51 -40.97 9.54
C LYS A 197 -2.33 -40.90 10.51
N GLU A 198 -1.11 -40.79 9.99
CA GLU A 198 0.14 -40.79 10.79
C GLU A 198 0.26 -39.49 11.60
N LEU A 199 -0.01 -38.34 10.98
CA LEU A 199 0.17 -37.02 11.59
C LEU A 199 -1.09 -36.49 12.27
N GLY A 200 -2.23 -37.17 12.14
CA GLY A 200 -3.50 -36.72 12.70
C GLY A 200 -4.01 -35.43 12.03
N THR A 201 -3.81 -35.30 10.74
CA THR A 201 -4.20 -34.13 9.92
C THR A 201 -5.39 -34.44 9.03
N ASP A 202 -5.89 -33.43 8.37
CA ASP A 202 -7.01 -33.55 7.39
C ASP A 202 -6.63 -32.77 6.11
N LEU A 203 -5.47 -33.10 5.55
CA LEU A 203 -4.98 -32.54 4.31
C LEU A 203 -5.81 -33.08 3.15
N THR A 204 -6.14 -32.19 2.21
CA THR A 204 -6.78 -32.54 0.94
C THR A 204 -5.81 -32.47 -0.22
N GLU A 205 -4.79 -31.63 -0.11
CA GLU A 205 -3.76 -31.38 -1.12
C GLU A 205 -2.45 -30.96 -0.46
N ALA A 206 -1.33 -31.15 -1.18
CA ALA A 206 -0.01 -30.70 -0.73
C ALA A 206 0.17 -29.18 -0.81
N PHE A 207 -0.56 -28.50 -1.71
CA PHE A 207 -0.48 -27.09 -1.96
C PHE A 207 -1.84 -26.41 -1.87
N ALA A 208 -1.86 -25.23 -1.23
CA ALA A 208 -2.92 -24.26 -1.37
C ALA A 208 -2.40 -23.05 -2.17
N SER A 209 -3.21 -22.54 -3.08
CA SER A 209 -2.91 -21.31 -3.82
C SER A 209 -3.98 -20.26 -3.59
N ALA A 210 -3.71 -19.02 -4.03
CA ALA A 210 -4.73 -18.00 -4.08
C ALA A 210 -5.90 -18.40 -4.99
N GLY A 211 -7.09 -17.90 -4.70
CA GLY A 211 -8.25 -18.07 -5.56
C GLY A 211 -8.10 -17.37 -6.91
N LEU A 212 -8.98 -17.71 -7.84
CA LEU A 212 -9.06 -17.08 -9.17
C LEU A 212 -10.16 -16.00 -9.24
N ASP A 213 -10.70 -15.61 -8.09
CA ASP A 213 -11.64 -14.51 -7.97
C ASP A 213 -10.96 -13.14 -8.20
N ASP A 214 -11.77 -12.10 -8.38
CA ASP A 214 -11.29 -10.74 -8.69
C ASP A 214 -10.36 -10.16 -7.60
N GLY A 215 -10.52 -10.56 -6.34
CA GLY A 215 -9.68 -10.11 -5.22
C GLY A 215 -8.36 -10.87 -5.08
N SER A 216 -8.23 -12.06 -5.69
CA SER A 216 -7.10 -12.97 -5.48
C SER A 216 -6.28 -13.27 -6.73
N SER A 217 -6.91 -13.22 -7.92
CA SER A 217 -6.31 -13.64 -9.21
C SER A 217 -5.10 -12.79 -9.63
N TRP A 218 -4.95 -11.58 -9.13
CA TRP A 218 -3.80 -10.72 -9.41
C TRP A 218 -2.46 -11.37 -9.01
N ARG A 219 -2.47 -12.31 -8.06
CA ARG A 219 -1.28 -13.04 -7.65
C ARG A 219 -0.73 -13.89 -8.78
N PHE A 220 -1.60 -14.46 -9.60
CA PHE A 220 -1.20 -15.21 -10.79
C PHE A 220 -0.68 -14.26 -11.89
N SER A 221 -1.43 -13.20 -12.21
CA SER A 221 -1.00 -12.24 -13.24
C SER A 221 0.26 -11.49 -12.80
N GLY A 222 0.36 -11.09 -11.53
CA GLY A 222 1.51 -10.36 -11.02
C GLY A 222 2.80 -11.18 -10.94
N HIS A 223 2.70 -12.49 -10.67
CA HIS A 223 3.89 -13.33 -10.53
C HIS A 223 4.17 -14.17 -11.77
N LEU A 224 3.17 -14.89 -12.28
CA LEU A 224 3.39 -15.79 -13.41
C LEU A 224 3.59 -15.05 -14.73
N ALA A 225 2.84 -13.97 -14.97
CA ALA A 225 2.97 -13.21 -16.21
C ALA A 225 4.26 -12.36 -16.25
N ASN A 226 4.68 -11.81 -15.12
CA ASN A 226 5.87 -10.96 -15.07
C ASN A 226 7.18 -11.73 -15.15
N MET A 227 7.24 -12.98 -14.72
CA MET A 227 8.49 -13.75 -14.72
C MET A 227 9.05 -13.99 -16.14
N PRO A 228 8.27 -14.43 -17.14
CA PRO A 228 8.76 -14.56 -18.50
C PRO A 228 9.27 -13.23 -19.07
N LEU A 229 8.50 -12.15 -18.89
CA LEU A 229 8.87 -10.80 -19.34
C LEU A 229 10.17 -10.31 -18.70
N TYR A 230 10.33 -10.54 -17.40
CA TYR A 230 11.58 -10.20 -16.70
C TYR A 230 12.80 -10.88 -17.32
N TYR A 231 12.70 -12.17 -17.63
CA TYR A 231 13.81 -12.90 -18.22
C TYR A 231 14.07 -12.46 -19.67
N GLU A 232 13.03 -12.19 -20.45
CA GLU A 232 13.17 -11.65 -21.81
C GLU A 232 13.89 -10.30 -21.79
N PHE A 233 13.45 -9.34 -20.98
CA PHE A 233 14.13 -8.06 -20.83
C PHE A 233 15.59 -8.20 -20.38
N LYS A 234 15.83 -9.12 -19.46
CA LYS A 234 17.19 -9.41 -19.00
C LYS A 234 18.08 -9.97 -20.10
N ASP A 235 17.56 -10.88 -20.92
CA ASP A 235 18.27 -11.48 -22.04
C ASP A 235 18.53 -10.47 -23.15
N ASP A 236 17.61 -9.53 -23.35
CA ASP A 236 17.75 -8.41 -24.29
C ASP A 236 18.67 -7.29 -23.77
N GLY A 237 19.06 -7.35 -22.49
CA GLY A 237 19.94 -6.35 -21.87
C GLY A 237 19.25 -5.02 -21.56
N CYS A 238 17.90 -5.02 -21.44
CA CYS A 238 17.13 -3.83 -21.11
C CYS A 238 17.37 -3.39 -19.67
N ASP A 239 17.52 -2.08 -19.45
CA ASP A 239 17.53 -1.50 -18.10
C ASP A 239 16.10 -1.30 -17.59
N LEU A 240 15.61 -2.26 -16.81
CA LEU A 240 14.27 -2.24 -16.23
C LEU A 240 14.05 -1.07 -15.26
N THR A 241 15.14 -0.50 -14.73
CA THR A 241 15.06 0.66 -13.82
C THR A 241 14.93 1.97 -14.57
N ALA A 242 15.39 2.02 -15.81
CA ALA A 242 15.27 3.18 -16.70
C ALA A 242 13.93 3.23 -17.46
N GLY A 243 13.12 2.15 -17.38
CA GLY A 243 11.87 2.05 -18.13
C GLY A 243 12.08 1.81 -19.64
N GLU A 244 13.20 1.22 -20.02
CA GLU A 244 13.45 0.84 -21.42
C GLU A 244 12.47 -0.24 -21.87
N GLU A 245 12.05 -0.14 -23.14
CA GLU A 245 11.24 -1.16 -23.80
C GLU A 245 12.15 -2.17 -24.52
N SER A 246 11.72 -3.44 -24.52
CA SER A 246 12.43 -4.51 -25.25
C SER A 246 12.22 -4.43 -26.76
#